data_2a126b1ff89d533baeb92e396949b62c
#
_entry.id   2a126b1ff89d533baeb92e396949b62c
#
_cell.length_a   1.000
_cell.length_b   1.000
_cell.length_c   1.000
_cell.angle_alpha   90.00
_cell.angle_beta   90.00
_cell.angle_gamma   90.00
#
_symmetry.space_group_name_H-M   'P 1'
#
loop_
_entity.id
_entity.type
_entity.pdbx_description
1 polymer ?
#
loop_
_entity_poly.entity_id
_entity_poly.type
_entity_poly.pdbx_seq_one_letter_code
_entity_poly.pdbx_strand_id
1 'polypeptide(L)'
;MTINFLIAPDFPPEYYAGWHFLNTRLQRLIDAPVHLSMASNAEEEQQEIDKDNVDIIYANPFNASKLIRELDYLPVVKPVNCFDEMIIASSADSEIKSLADIKPGMSILCTENYDVKLIALRLLEAVDIDEKDLTWIKSESFAAVARGLIQKQGNIGLFMSSAYHKLTAITRSRLNLLIESKINDLYHLILLHPRNAEMLENLQNAFSTMRDTPAGEMLLEDLGLNDGFEVLKKEDVELLIDLIETLRD
;
A
#
# COMPACT_ATOMS: atom_id res chain seq x y z
N MET A 1 -18.66 -23.94 1.39
CA MET A 1 -17.54 -23.39 2.19
C MET A 1 -17.57 -21.88 2.00
N THR A 2 -17.41 -21.06 3.05
CA THR A 2 -17.33 -19.61 2.92
C THR A 2 -15.86 -19.24 2.75
N ILE A 3 -15.55 -18.38 1.78
CA ILE A 3 -14.20 -17.91 1.48
C ILE A 3 -13.93 -16.67 2.31
N ASN A 4 -12.82 -16.59 3.02
CA ASN A 4 -12.42 -15.43 3.81
C ASN A 4 -11.49 -14.53 3.01
N PHE A 5 -11.91 -13.29 2.73
CA PHE A 5 -11.16 -12.29 2.00
C PHE A 5 -10.72 -11.17 2.96
N LEU A 6 -9.42 -11.06 3.17
CA LEU A 6 -8.80 -10.03 4.01
C LEU A 6 -8.26 -8.88 3.15
N ILE A 7 -8.51 -7.65 3.58
CA ILE A 7 -7.91 -6.44 2.98
C ILE A 7 -6.88 -5.88 3.95
N ALA A 8 -5.65 -5.67 3.47
CA ALA A 8 -4.58 -4.99 4.20
C ALA A 8 -4.99 -3.57 4.64
N PRO A 9 -4.43 -3.03 5.74
CA PRO A 9 -4.87 -1.75 6.32
C PRO A 9 -4.42 -0.49 5.55
N ASP A 10 -3.70 -0.66 4.44
CA ASP A 10 -2.97 0.42 3.75
C ASP A 10 -3.82 1.24 2.78
N PHE A 11 -5.10 1.39 3.05
CA PHE A 11 -6.01 2.18 2.20
C PHE A 11 -6.81 3.21 3.00
N PRO A 12 -7.21 4.33 2.37
CA PRO A 12 -7.98 5.36 3.02
C PRO A 12 -9.39 4.90 3.43
N PRO A 13 -9.95 5.40 4.55
CA PRO A 13 -11.30 5.03 5.02
C PRO A 13 -12.42 5.25 4.01
N GLU A 14 -12.27 6.19 3.07
CA GLU A 14 -13.25 6.43 2.00
C GLU A 14 -13.47 5.23 1.09
N TYR A 15 -12.54 4.27 1.03
CA TYR A 15 -12.63 3.06 0.22
C TYR A 15 -13.36 1.89 0.89
N TYR A 16 -13.72 2.01 2.19
CA TYR A 16 -14.43 0.93 2.90
C TYR A 16 -15.71 0.46 2.16
N ALA A 17 -16.53 1.40 1.72
CA ALA A 17 -17.75 1.07 0.99
C ALA A 17 -17.45 0.38 -0.35
N GLY A 18 -16.43 0.84 -1.06
CA GLY A 18 -15.98 0.26 -2.33
C GLY A 18 -15.57 -1.20 -2.18
N TRP A 19 -14.82 -1.55 -1.12
CA TRP A 19 -14.43 -2.95 -0.85
C TRP A 19 -15.65 -3.85 -0.58
N HIS A 20 -16.68 -3.37 0.13
CA HIS A 20 -17.92 -4.13 0.33
C HIS A 20 -18.71 -4.34 -0.97
N PHE A 21 -18.74 -3.34 -1.86
CA PHE A 21 -19.35 -3.48 -3.18
C PHE A 21 -18.56 -4.43 -4.08
N LEU A 22 -17.21 -4.33 -4.05
CA LEU A 22 -16.35 -5.27 -4.77
C LEU A 22 -16.59 -6.70 -4.31
N ASN A 23 -16.63 -6.93 -2.99
CA ASN A 23 -16.93 -8.25 -2.43
C ASN A 23 -18.28 -8.78 -2.87
N THR A 24 -19.32 -7.93 -2.87
CA THR A 24 -20.67 -8.34 -3.34
C THR A 24 -20.65 -8.74 -4.82
N ARG A 25 -19.89 -8.03 -5.64
CA ARG A 25 -19.72 -8.35 -7.06
C ARG A 25 -18.89 -9.63 -7.24
N LEU A 26 -17.80 -9.76 -6.50
CA LEU A 26 -16.92 -10.94 -6.54
C LEU A 26 -17.71 -12.23 -6.26
N GLN A 27 -18.53 -12.25 -5.21
CA GLN A 27 -19.38 -13.39 -4.87
C GLN A 27 -20.27 -13.86 -6.03
N ARG A 28 -20.79 -12.90 -6.80
CA ARG A 28 -21.60 -13.21 -7.99
C ARG A 28 -20.80 -13.76 -9.15
N LEU A 29 -19.56 -13.25 -9.33
CA LEU A 29 -18.69 -13.66 -10.43
C LEU A 29 -18.12 -15.07 -10.23
N ILE A 30 -17.81 -15.44 -8.96
CA ILE A 30 -17.24 -16.73 -8.64
C ILE A 30 -18.29 -17.77 -8.16
N ASP A 31 -19.55 -17.35 -8.05
CA ASP A 31 -20.68 -18.16 -7.53
C ASP A 31 -20.39 -18.82 -6.16
N ALA A 32 -19.78 -18.05 -5.26
CA ALA A 32 -19.43 -18.52 -3.92
C ALA A 32 -19.60 -17.42 -2.86
N PRO A 33 -20.00 -17.77 -1.61
CA PRO A 33 -20.07 -16.80 -0.52
C PRO A 33 -18.66 -16.38 -0.07
N VAL A 34 -18.42 -15.07 0.01
CA VAL A 34 -17.16 -14.48 0.48
C VAL A 34 -17.41 -13.61 1.70
N HIS A 35 -16.71 -13.90 2.79
CA HIS A 35 -16.69 -13.08 4.00
C HIS A 35 -15.52 -12.08 3.88
N LEU A 36 -15.84 -10.79 3.82
CA LEU A 36 -14.86 -9.72 3.76
C LEU A 36 -14.48 -9.27 5.17
N SER A 37 -13.20 -9.20 5.46
CA SER A 37 -12.62 -8.54 6.62
C SER A 37 -11.58 -7.50 6.18
N MET A 38 -11.41 -6.46 6.99
CA MET A 38 -10.45 -5.39 6.73
C MET A 38 -9.66 -5.18 8.01
N ALA A 39 -8.35 -5.36 7.93
CA ALA A 39 -7.48 -5.11 9.06
C ALA A 39 -7.40 -3.61 9.38
N SER A 40 -7.40 -3.26 10.65
CA SER A 40 -7.28 -1.86 11.10
C SER A 40 -5.83 -1.40 11.18
N ASN A 41 -4.89 -2.35 11.26
CA ASN A 41 -3.45 -2.12 11.34
C ASN A 41 -2.69 -3.41 10.98
N ALA A 42 -1.38 -3.32 10.84
CA ALA A 42 -0.51 -4.45 10.46
C ALA A 42 -0.50 -5.59 11.51
N GLU A 43 -0.69 -5.28 12.79
CA GLU A 43 -0.76 -6.31 13.84
C GLU A 43 -2.03 -7.17 13.70
N GLU A 44 -3.17 -6.55 13.45
CA GLU A 44 -4.43 -7.26 13.21
C GLU A 44 -4.36 -8.10 11.92
N GLU A 45 -3.77 -7.55 10.84
CA GLU A 45 -3.53 -8.30 9.61
C GLU A 45 -2.70 -9.56 9.88
N GLN A 46 -1.57 -9.43 10.58
CA GLN A 46 -0.72 -10.57 10.91
C GLN A 46 -1.45 -11.60 11.79
N GLN A 47 -2.25 -11.14 12.77
CA GLN A 47 -3.04 -12.04 13.62
C GLN A 47 -4.08 -12.85 12.81
N GLU A 48 -4.73 -12.24 11.79
CA GLU A 48 -5.66 -12.99 10.92
C GLU A 48 -4.93 -14.01 10.05
N ILE A 49 -3.75 -13.66 9.53
CA ILE A 49 -2.89 -14.58 8.77
C ILE A 49 -2.43 -15.76 9.64
N ASP A 50 -1.97 -15.49 10.87
CA ASP A 50 -1.46 -16.51 11.81
C ASP A 50 -2.54 -17.51 12.25
N LYS A 51 -3.82 -17.13 12.20
CA LYS A 51 -4.94 -18.06 12.45
C LYS A 51 -5.19 -19.05 11.31
N ASP A 52 -4.44 -18.94 10.22
CA ASP A 52 -4.64 -19.75 9.00
C ASP A 52 -6.09 -19.72 8.46
N ASN A 53 -6.74 -18.56 8.59
CA ASN A 53 -8.14 -18.39 8.23
C ASN A 53 -8.37 -17.46 7.03
N VAL A 54 -7.29 -17.05 6.35
CA VAL A 54 -7.33 -16.15 5.19
C VAL A 54 -7.23 -16.97 3.91
N ASP A 55 -8.24 -16.91 3.07
CA ASP A 55 -8.29 -17.60 1.78
C ASP A 55 -7.81 -16.71 0.64
N ILE A 56 -8.27 -15.45 0.62
CA ILE A 56 -7.87 -14.41 -0.33
C ILE A 56 -7.37 -13.23 0.47
N ILE A 57 -6.30 -12.58 0.00
CA ILE A 57 -5.80 -11.36 0.62
C ILE A 57 -5.44 -10.32 -0.45
N TYR A 58 -5.85 -9.07 -0.24
CA TYR A 58 -5.29 -7.90 -0.90
C TYR A 58 -4.17 -7.37 -0.03
N ALA A 59 -2.94 -7.69 -0.38
CA ALA A 59 -1.76 -7.47 0.43
C ALA A 59 -0.88 -6.37 -0.15
N ASN A 60 -0.21 -5.62 0.73
CA ASN A 60 0.88 -4.75 0.32
C ASN A 60 2.08 -5.58 -0.21
N PRO A 61 2.99 -4.98 -0.97
CA PRO A 61 4.06 -5.71 -1.63
C PRO A 61 4.98 -6.48 -0.66
N PHE A 62 5.28 -5.92 0.52
CA PHE A 62 6.19 -6.54 1.48
C PHE A 62 5.57 -7.77 2.17
N ASN A 63 4.29 -7.69 2.55
CA ASN A 63 3.56 -8.84 3.10
C ASN A 63 3.32 -9.89 2.00
N ALA A 64 3.03 -9.46 0.79
CA ALA A 64 2.85 -10.36 -0.36
C ALA A 64 4.12 -11.19 -0.64
N SER A 65 5.31 -10.58 -0.63
CA SER A 65 6.58 -11.28 -0.79
C SER A 65 6.74 -12.40 0.25
N LYS A 66 6.45 -12.10 1.53
CA LYS A 66 6.51 -13.07 2.62
C LYS A 66 5.49 -14.20 2.44
N LEU A 67 4.22 -13.86 2.13
CA LEU A 67 3.15 -14.84 1.92
C LEU A 67 3.48 -15.80 0.77
N ILE A 68 4.05 -15.30 -0.31
CA ILE A 68 4.44 -16.13 -1.46
C ILE A 68 5.64 -17.01 -1.12
N ARG A 69 6.69 -16.46 -0.49
CA ARG A 69 7.93 -17.20 -0.20
C ARG A 69 7.81 -18.22 0.93
N GLU A 70 7.07 -17.87 2.00
CA GLU A 70 7.03 -18.66 3.23
C GLU A 70 5.77 -19.51 3.36
N LEU A 71 4.65 -19.10 2.74
CA LEU A 71 3.34 -19.75 2.88
C LEU A 71 2.74 -20.20 1.56
N ASP A 72 3.50 -20.16 0.46
CA ASP A 72 3.13 -20.66 -0.88
C ASP A 72 1.84 -20.03 -1.46
N TYR A 73 1.48 -18.81 -1.03
CA TYR A 73 0.32 -18.12 -1.60
C TYR A 73 0.48 -17.90 -3.10
N LEU A 74 -0.62 -18.08 -3.82
CA LEU A 74 -0.66 -18.01 -5.28
C LEU A 74 -1.02 -16.59 -5.73
N PRO A 75 -0.21 -15.94 -6.57
CA PRO A 75 -0.54 -14.65 -7.16
C PRO A 75 -1.76 -14.75 -8.07
N VAL A 76 -2.74 -13.87 -7.85
CA VAL A 76 -3.97 -13.81 -8.64
C VAL A 76 -3.90 -12.67 -9.65
N VAL A 77 -3.98 -11.44 -9.17
CA VAL A 77 -3.98 -10.20 -9.97
C VAL A 77 -3.32 -9.06 -9.24
N LYS A 78 -2.92 -8.03 -9.99
CA LYS A 78 -2.51 -6.72 -9.48
C LYS A 78 -3.37 -5.61 -10.07
N PRO A 79 -3.54 -4.46 -9.39
CA PRO A 79 -4.12 -3.28 -10.01
C PRO A 79 -3.25 -2.76 -11.16
N VAL A 80 -3.88 -2.30 -12.22
CA VAL A 80 -3.20 -1.71 -13.37
C VAL A 80 -2.87 -0.24 -13.06
N ASN A 81 -1.63 0.19 -13.37
CA ASN A 81 -1.16 1.57 -13.17
C ASN A 81 -1.33 2.13 -11.75
N CYS A 82 -1.34 1.26 -10.74
CA CYS A 82 -1.45 1.65 -9.34
C CYS A 82 -0.22 1.17 -8.58
N PHE A 83 0.64 2.11 -8.17
CA PHE A 83 1.94 1.83 -7.56
C PHE A 83 2.04 2.44 -6.16
N ASP A 84 2.79 1.77 -5.29
CA ASP A 84 3.04 2.20 -3.92
C ASP A 84 4.26 3.12 -3.88
N GLU A 85 4.02 4.38 -4.21
CA GLU A 85 5.04 5.42 -4.16
C GLU A 85 4.96 6.22 -2.87
N MET A 86 6.09 6.81 -2.47
CA MET A 86 6.16 7.62 -1.27
C MET A 86 6.72 9.02 -1.53
N ILE A 87 6.43 9.94 -0.58
CA ILE A 87 6.92 11.32 -0.60
C ILE A 87 7.63 11.61 0.72
N ILE A 88 8.79 12.27 0.63
CA ILE A 88 9.40 13.00 1.74
C ILE A 88 9.09 14.49 1.55
N ALA A 89 8.55 15.12 2.59
CA ALA A 89 8.23 16.54 2.57
C ALA A 89 8.72 17.25 3.84
N SER A 90 8.90 18.57 3.75
CA SER A 90 9.16 19.46 4.88
C SER A 90 8.10 20.55 4.96
N SER A 91 8.11 21.39 6.01
CA SER A 91 7.28 22.60 6.06
C SER A 91 7.73 23.62 5.00
N ALA A 92 6.78 24.33 4.38
CA ALA A 92 7.10 25.40 3.43
C ALA A 92 7.95 26.52 4.05
N ASP A 93 7.81 26.74 5.35
CA ASP A 93 8.59 27.72 6.10
C ASP A 93 9.95 27.18 6.60
N SER A 94 10.29 25.94 6.28
CA SER A 94 11.56 25.29 6.65
C SER A 94 12.69 25.71 5.72
N GLU A 95 13.92 25.70 6.23
CA GLU A 95 15.14 25.81 5.43
C GLU A 95 15.45 24.53 4.61
N ILE A 96 14.75 23.41 4.92
CA ILE A 96 14.93 22.14 4.23
C ILE A 96 14.12 22.19 2.92
N LYS A 97 14.82 22.26 1.79
CA LYS A 97 14.24 22.37 0.45
C LYS A 97 14.57 21.19 -0.47
N SER A 98 15.50 20.34 -0.07
CA SER A 98 15.95 19.16 -0.80
C SER A 98 16.36 18.06 0.16
N LEU A 99 16.58 16.83 -0.32
CA LEU A 99 17.13 15.74 0.49
C LEU A 99 18.51 16.08 1.06
N ALA A 100 19.33 16.82 0.32
CA ALA A 100 20.69 17.20 0.74
C ALA A 100 20.70 18.14 1.96
N ASP A 101 19.58 18.74 2.32
CA ASP A 101 19.45 19.59 3.51
C ASP A 101 19.14 18.78 4.78
N ILE A 102 18.85 17.49 4.65
CA ILE A 102 18.59 16.59 5.77
C ILE A 102 19.91 16.26 6.47
N LYS A 103 19.92 16.32 7.79
CA LYS A 103 21.13 16.12 8.62
C LYS A 103 20.84 15.17 9.78
N PRO A 104 21.87 14.46 10.27
CA PRO A 104 21.76 13.70 11.51
C PRO A 104 21.21 14.53 12.67
N GLY A 105 20.37 13.92 13.50
CA GLY A 105 19.68 14.56 14.62
C GLY A 105 18.35 15.20 14.27
N MET A 106 17.95 15.26 13.01
CA MET A 106 16.63 15.75 12.62
C MET A 106 15.52 14.79 13.01
N SER A 107 14.31 15.34 13.23
CA SER A 107 13.11 14.56 13.53
C SER A 107 12.28 14.31 12.28
N ILE A 108 11.77 13.07 12.18
CA ILE A 108 10.95 12.59 11.08
C ILE A 108 9.57 12.16 11.60
N LEU A 109 8.52 12.75 11.05
CA LEU A 109 7.13 12.37 11.32
C LEU A 109 6.71 11.26 10.35
N CYS A 110 6.19 10.15 10.86
CA CYS A 110 5.75 9.03 10.03
C CYS A 110 4.53 8.33 10.64
N THR A 111 3.81 7.59 9.83
CA THR A 111 2.80 6.61 10.28
C THR A 111 3.47 5.26 10.55
N GLU A 112 2.69 4.26 10.95
CA GLU A 112 3.17 2.87 11.07
C GLU A 112 3.25 2.12 9.73
N ASN A 113 3.09 2.80 8.60
CA ASN A 113 3.23 2.18 7.29
C ASN A 113 4.70 1.81 7.05
N TYR A 114 4.95 0.49 7.03
CA TYR A 114 6.29 -0.07 6.91
C TYR A 114 6.90 0.17 5.52
N ASP A 115 6.09 0.08 4.48
CA ASP A 115 6.50 0.23 3.09
C ASP A 115 7.03 1.64 2.83
N VAL A 116 6.27 2.65 3.27
CA VAL A 116 6.69 4.06 3.19
C VAL A 116 8.00 4.28 3.92
N LYS A 117 8.19 3.66 5.09
CA LYS A 117 9.43 3.77 5.86
C LYS A 117 10.62 3.16 5.13
N LEU A 118 10.48 1.95 4.58
CA LEU A 118 11.56 1.27 3.86
C LEU A 118 12.00 2.03 2.61
N ILE A 119 11.05 2.46 1.79
CA ILE A 119 11.37 3.25 0.60
C ILE A 119 12.06 4.56 1.00
N ALA A 120 11.58 5.22 2.09
CA ALA A 120 12.21 6.44 2.59
C ALA A 120 13.67 6.22 3.00
N LEU A 121 13.97 5.12 3.70
CA LEU A 121 15.34 4.81 4.11
C LEU A 121 16.26 4.67 2.90
N ARG A 122 15.84 3.99 1.85
CA ARG A 122 16.62 3.88 0.60
C ARG A 122 16.86 5.24 -0.09
N LEU A 123 15.87 6.13 -0.06
CA LEU A 123 16.04 7.48 -0.60
C LEU A 123 17.00 8.32 0.27
N LEU A 124 17.01 8.11 1.58
CA LEU A 124 17.87 8.82 2.52
C LEU A 124 19.33 8.34 2.47
N GLU A 125 19.58 7.08 2.13
CA GLU A 125 20.92 6.56 1.87
C GLU A 125 21.67 7.34 0.77
N ALA A 126 20.94 7.85 -0.22
CA ALA A 126 21.53 8.68 -1.29
C ALA A 126 22.14 10.00 -0.79
N VAL A 127 21.85 10.40 0.45
CA VAL A 127 22.39 11.58 1.13
C VAL A 127 23.11 11.22 2.43
N ASP A 128 23.57 9.97 2.55
CA ASP A 128 24.33 9.43 3.69
C ASP A 128 23.60 9.57 5.04
N ILE A 129 22.29 9.37 5.06
CA ILE A 129 21.46 9.38 6.27
C ILE A 129 20.92 7.98 6.56
N ASP A 130 21.30 7.43 7.69
CA ASP A 130 20.82 6.14 8.21
C ASP A 130 19.59 6.33 9.13
N GLU A 131 18.86 5.24 9.37
CA GLU A 131 17.73 5.22 10.31
C GLU A 131 18.09 5.73 11.71
N LYS A 132 19.27 5.36 12.22
CA LYS A 132 19.79 5.76 13.54
C LYS A 132 20.14 7.24 13.66
N ASP A 133 20.31 7.93 12.53
CA ASP A 133 20.66 9.36 12.49
C ASP A 133 19.44 10.25 12.70
N LEU A 134 18.23 9.68 12.68
CA LEU A 134 16.98 10.41 12.77
C LEU A 134 16.20 10.09 14.06
N THR A 135 15.44 11.06 14.54
CA THR A 135 14.49 10.87 15.63
C THR A 135 13.09 10.63 15.07
N TRP A 136 12.59 9.40 15.20
CA TRP A 136 11.30 8.99 14.65
C TRP A 136 10.15 9.38 15.58
N ILE A 137 9.15 10.08 15.01
CA ILE A 137 7.96 10.54 15.72
C ILE A 137 6.74 9.93 15.03
N LYS A 138 6.04 9.05 15.75
CA LYS A 138 4.83 8.38 15.25
C LYS A 138 3.66 9.35 15.18
N SER A 139 2.91 9.28 14.09
CA SER A 139 1.68 10.01 13.83
C SER A 139 0.55 9.02 13.48
N GLU A 140 -0.68 9.38 13.83
CA GLU A 140 -1.86 8.51 13.63
C GLU A 140 -2.32 8.42 12.18
N SER A 141 -1.94 9.40 11.33
CA SER A 141 -2.33 9.45 9.92
C SER A 141 -1.43 10.40 9.12
N PHE A 142 -1.45 10.27 7.79
CA PHE A 142 -0.72 11.20 6.92
C PHE A 142 -1.21 12.65 7.04
N ALA A 143 -2.50 12.87 7.33
CA ALA A 143 -3.02 14.20 7.64
C ALA A 143 -2.42 14.76 8.95
N ALA A 144 -2.17 13.91 9.95
CA ALA A 144 -1.49 14.28 11.18
C ALA A 144 0.00 14.59 10.94
N VAL A 145 0.69 13.83 10.09
CA VAL A 145 2.06 14.14 9.62
C VAL A 145 2.12 15.54 9.01
N ALA A 146 1.22 15.84 8.05
CA ALA A 146 1.15 17.16 7.41
C ALA A 146 0.93 18.30 8.43
N ARG A 147 0.00 18.11 9.37
CA ARG A 147 -0.28 19.07 10.44
C ARG A 147 0.94 19.26 11.33
N GLY A 148 1.59 18.17 11.73
CA GLY A 148 2.80 18.21 12.56
C GLY A 148 3.94 18.97 11.91
N LEU A 149 4.18 18.80 10.60
CA LEU A 149 5.16 19.57 9.83
C LEU A 149 4.83 21.09 9.86
N ILE A 150 3.57 21.43 9.57
CA ILE A 150 3.11 22.83 9.58
C ILE A 150 3.25 23.47 10.97
N GLN A 151 3.07 22.68 12.04
CA GLN A 151 3.23 23.10 13.43
C GLN A 151 4.68 23.00 13.94
N LYS A 152 5.63 22.61 13.07
CA LYS A 152 7.06 22.46 13.41
C LYS A 152 7.34 21.42 14.51
N GLN A 153 6.52 20.36 14.57
CA GLN A 153 6.70 19.24 15.50
C GLN A 153 7.74 18.23 15.00
N GLY A 154 8.14 18.31 13.72
CA GLY A 154 9.20 17.55 13.09
C GLY A 154 9.81 18.33 11.94
N ASN A 155 10.98 17.89 11.51
CA ASN A 155 11.75 18.55 10.43
C ASN A 155 11.26 18.09 9.06
N ILE A 156 11.06 16.79 8.89
CA ILE A 156 10.57 16.14 7.67
C ILE A 156 9.43 15.18 8.01
N GLY A 157 8.67 14.80 7.00
CA GLY A 157 7.57 13.85 7.16
C GLY A 157 7.48 12.90 5.96
N LEU A 158 7.06 11.68 6.24
CA LEU A 158 6.85 10.63 5.26
C LEU A 158 5.37 10.49 4.92
N PHE A 159 5.10 10.29 3.65
CA PHE A 159 3.75 10.12 3.13
C PHE A 159 3.72 9.01 2.09
N MET A 160 2.63 8.25 2.07
CA MET A 160 2.24 7.56 0.84
C MET A 160 1.89 8.62 -0.21
N SER A 161 2.39 8.49 -1.44
CA SER A 161 2.20 9.49 -2.50
C SER A 161 0.71 9.78 -2.75
N SER A 162 -0.12 8.75 -2.85
CA SER A 162 -1.57 8.89 -3.01
C SER A 162 -2.22 9.70 -1.89
N ALA A 163 -1.80 9.50 -0.63
CA ALA A 163 -2.33 10.23 0.52
C ALA A 163 -1.87 11.70 0.52
N TYR A 164 -0.62 11.98 0.13
CA TYR A 164 -0.11 13.35 0.01
C TYR A 164 -0.88 14.14 -1.05
N HIS A 165 -1.09 13.55 -2.24
CA HIS A 165 -1.81 14.21 -3.34
C HIS A 165 -3.30 14.45 -3.02
N LYS A 166 -3.90 13.67 -2.11
CA LYS A 166 -5.25 13.88 -1.58
C LYS A 166 -5.37 14.97 -0.49
N LEU A 167 -4.25 15.43 0.08
CA LEU A 167 -4.27 16.58 0.98
C LEU A 167 -4.89 17.80 0.27
N THR A 168 -5.59 18.66 1.03
CA THR A 168 -6.17 19.88 0.45
C THR A 168 -5.09 20.77 -0.17
N ALA A 169 -5.44 21.53 -1.20
CA ALA A 169 -4.51 22.47 -1.84
C ALA A 169 -3.88 23.44 -0.82
N ILE A 170 -4.66 23.88 0.17
CA ILE A 170 -4.18 24.75 1.27
C ILE A 170 -3.12 24.03 2.11
N THR A 171 -3.34 22.77 2.47
CA THR A 171 -2.36 21.99 3.23
C THR A 171 -1.08 21.76 2.42
N ARG A 172 -1.22 21.32 1.15
CA ARG A 172 -0.06 21.11 0.27
C ARG A 172 0.77 22.36 0.02
N SER A 173 0.14 23.53 -0.13
CA SER A 173 0.87 24.80 -0.32
C SER A 173 1.71 25.21 0.89
N ARG A 174 1.51 24.60 2.06
CA ARG A 174 2.31 24.79 3.27
C ARG A 174 3.40 23.74 3.46
N LEU A 175 3.61 22.88 2.49
CA LEU A 175 4.64 21.84 2.47
C LEU A 175 5.56 22.02 1.27
N ASN A 176 6.84 21.66 1.42
CA ASN A 176 7.78 21.47 0.33
C ASN A 176 7.85 19.97 0.07
N LEU A 177 7.53 19.54 -1.12
CA LEU A 177 7.84 18.21 -1.59
C LEU A 177 9.34 18.15 -1.89
N LEU A 178 10.09 17.34 -1.11
CA LEU A 178 11.54 17.19 -1.28
C LEU A 178 11.86 16.16 -2.35
N ILE A 179 11.18 15.03 -2.31
CA ILE A 179 11.24 13.95 -3.30
C ILE A 179 9.95 13.16 -3.32
N GLU A 180 9.61 12.64 -4.48
CA GLU A 180 8.62 11.59 -4.69
C GLU A 180 9.31 10.41 -5.37
N SER A 181 9.15 9.20 -4.83
CA SER A 181 9.70 7.99 -5.44
C SER A 181 9.02 7.71 -6.79
N LYS A 182 9.71 7.03 -7.68
CA LYS A 182 9.22 6.59 -8.98
C LYS A 182 9.77 5.20 -9.27
N ILE A 183 9.42 4.27 -8.39
CA ILE A 183 9.87 2.89 -8.48
C ILE A 183 9.06 2.17 -9.57
N ASN A 184 7.73 2.43 -9.64
CA ASN A 184 6.76 1.87 -10.60
C ASN A 184 6.67 0.33 -10.63
N ASP A 185 7.31 -0.35 -9.67
CA ASP A 185 7.34 -1.82 -9.58
C ASP A 185 6.89 -2.33 -8.21
N LEU A 186 6.52 -1.44 -7.28
CA LEU A 186 5.89 -1.78 -6.02
C LEU A 186 4.38 -1.56 -6.14
N TYR A 187 3.58 -2.58 -5.86
CA TYR A 187 2.13 -2.53 -5.96
C TYR A 187 1.48 -3.55 -5.04
N HIS A 188 0.31 -3.22 -4.55
CA HIS A 188 -0.55 -4.19 -3.87
C HIS A 188 -0.99 -5.29 -4.84
N LEU A 189 -1.21 -6.49 -4.33
CA LEU A 189 -1.69 -7.59 -5.15
C LEU A 189 -2.69 -8.47 -4.41
N ILE A 190 -3.52 -9.18 -5.18
CA ILE A 190 -4.43 -10.18 -4.65
C ILE A 190 -3.75 -11.53 -4.71
N LEU A 191 -3.72 -12.20 -3.57
CA LEU A 191 -3.17 -13.54 -3.39
C LEU A 191 -4.25 -14.51 -2.96
N LEU A 192 -4.07 -15.78 -3.30
CA LEU A 192 -4.93 -16.91 -2.96
C LEU A 192 -4.15 -17.92 -2.13
N HIS A 193 -4.71 -18.36 -1.00
CA HIS A 193 -4.13 -19.43 -0.20
C HIS A 193 -4.07 -20.75 -1.02
N PRO A 194 -2.97 -21.52 -0.96
CA PRO A 194 -2.77 -22.72 -1.78
C PRO A 194 -3.83 -23.81 -1.57
N ARG A 195 -4.50 -23.83 -0.42
CA ARG A 195 -5.64 -24.77 -0.16
C ARG A 195 -6.83 -24.59 -1.11
N ASN A 196 -6.93 -23.45 -1.77
CA ASN A 196 -8.00 -23.10 -2.72
C ASN A 196 -7.46 -22.95 -4.16
N ALA A 197 -6.35 -23.63 -4.50
CA ALA A 197 -5.68 -23.49 -5.80
C ALA A 197 -6.60 -23.74 -7.00
N GLU A 198 -7.63 -24.57 -6.84
CA GLU A 198 -8.63 -24.86 -7.88
C GLU A 198 -9.47 -23.62 -8.27
N MET A 199 -9.50 -22.58 -7.44
CA MET A 199 -10.22 -21.34 -7.70
C MET A 199 -9.39 -20.31 -8.46
N LEU A 200 -8.09 -20.53 -8.68
CA LEU A 200 -7.16 -19.54 -9.20
C LEU A 200 -7.64 -18.93 -10.53
N GLU A 201 -7.93 -19.75 -11.52
CA GLU A 201 -8.38 -19.29 -12.84
C GLU A 201 -9.72 -18.53 -12.76
N ASN A 202 -10.65 -19.00 -11.91
CA ASN A 202 -11.93 -18.33 -11.72
C ASN A 202 -11.77 -16.95 -11.09
N LEU A 203 -10.89 -16.81 -10.09
CA LEU A 203 -10.57 -15.53 -9.47
C LEU A 203 -9.84 -14.59 -10.43
N GLN A 204 -8.85 -15.08 -11.17
CA GLN A 204 -8.15 -14.30 -12.19
C GLN A 204 -9.14 -13.72 -13.22
N ASN A 205 -10.05 -14.56 -13.72
CA ASN A 205 -11.09 -14.10 -14.64
C ASN A 205 -12.05 -13.10 -14.00
N ALA A 206 -12.52 -13.36 -12.76
CA ALA A 206 -13.45 -12.48 -12.06
C ALA A 206 -12.88 -11.07 -11.83
N PHE A 207 -11.61 -10.96 -11.44
CA PHE A 207 -10.96 -9.67 -11.22
C PHE A 207 -10.60 -8.97 -12.53
N SER A 208 -10.01 -9.66 -13.51
CA SER A 208 -9.59 -9.05 -14.78
C SER A 208 -10.76 -8.55 -15.63
N THR A 209 -11.93 -9.19 -15.54
CA THR A 209 -13.16 -8.77 -16.27
C THR A 209 -14.06 -7.84 -15.45
N MET A 210 -13.64 -7.48 -14.23
CA MET A 210 -14.48 -6.67 -13.34
C MET A 210 -14.87 -5.33 -13.95
N ARG A 211 -13.98 -4.72 -14.75
CA ARG A 211 -14.18 -3.45 -15.44
C ARG A 211 -15.10 -3.54 -16.67
N ASP A 212 -15.37 -4.71 -17.23
CA ASP A 212 -16.06 -4.88 -18.51
C ASP A 212 -17.54 -4.46 -18.49
N THR A 213 -18.03 -3.96 -17.37
CA THR A 213 -19.39 -3.46 -17.22
C THR A 213 -19.39 -2.06 -16.60
N PRO A 214 -20.35 -1.18 -16.94
CA PRO A 214 -20.43 0.15 -16.34
C PRO A 214 -20.48 0.14 -14.80
N ALA A 215 -21.18 -0.85 -14.21
CA ALA A 215 -21.23 -0.97 -12.75
C ALA A 215 -19.89 -1.41 -12.15
N GLY A 216 -19.09 -2.20 -12.85
CA GLY A 216 -17.75 -2.58 -12.45
C GLY A 216 -16.75 -1.43 -12.61
N GLU A 217 -16.86 -0.65 -13.68
CA GLU A 217 -16.04 0.54 -13.90
C GLU A 217 -16.26 1.57 -12.77
N MET A 218 -17.51 1.94 -12.49
CA MET A 218 -17.84 2.83 -11.37
C MET A 218 -17.32 2.32 -10.02
N LEU A 219 -17.44 1.02 -9.76
CA LEU A 219 -16.93 0.41 -8.54
C LEU A 219 -15.42 0.55 -8.40
N LEU A 220 -14.69 0.33 -9.48
CA LEU A 220 -13.23 0.45 -9.48
C LEU A 220 -12.77 1.90 -9.34
N GLU A 221 -13.51 2.85 -9.94
CA GLU A 221 -13.30 4.29 -9.74
C GLU A 221 -13.48 4.67 -8.25
N ASP A 222 -14.52 4.16 -7.59
CA ASP A 222 -14.78 4.39 -6.16
C ASP A 222 -13.64 3.83 -5.25
N LEU A 223 -12.90 2.85 -5.74
CA LEU A 223 -11.73 2.28 -5.08
C LEU A 223 -10.40 2.95 -5.48
N GLY A 224 -10.42 3.88 -6.44
CA GLY A 224 -9.19 4.45 -7.00
C GLY A 224 -8.39 3.48 -7.86
N LEU A 225 -9.03 2.39 -8.32
CA LEU A 225 -8.45 1.34 -9.17
C LEU A 225 -8.95 1.48 -10.61
N ASN A 226 -8.86 2.69 -11.17
CA ASN A 226 -9.53 3.12 -12.41
C ASN A 226 -9.26 2.22 -13.61
N ASP A 227 -8.06 1.65 -13.70
CA ASP A 227 -7.66 0.80 -14.81
C ASP A 227 -7.96 -0.69 -14.57
N GLY A 228 -8.56 -1.04 -13.41
CA GLY A 228 -8.93 -2.39 -13.04
C GLY A 228 -7.74 -3.25 -12.63
N PHE A 229 -7.85 -4.55 -12.91
CA PHE A 229 -6.86 -5.54 -12.53
C PHE A 229 -6.32 -6.27 -13.75
N GLU A 230 -5.06 -6.70 -13.68
CA GLU A 230 -4.43 -7.61 -14.65
C GLU A 230 -3.91 -8.87 -13.96
N VAL A 231 -3.92 -9.98 -14.69
CA VAL A 231 -3.39 -11.26 -14.20
C VAL A 231 -1.88 -11.15 -14.02
N LEU A 232 -1.40 -11.53 -12.85
CA LEU A 232 0.03 -11.56 -12.54
C LEU A 232 0.75 -12.69 -13.31
N LYS A 233 1.85 -12.33 -13.94
CA LYS A 233 2.76 -13.30 -14.54
C LYS A 233 3.83 -13.70 -13.53
N LYS A 234 4.39 -14.87 -13.69
CA LYS A 234 5.43 -15.37 -12.78
C LYS A 234 6.65 -14.44 -12.75
N GLU A 235 7.02 -13.90 -13.90
CA GLU A 235 8.15 -12.98 -14.04
C GLU A 235 7.95 -11.68 -13.27
N ASP A 236 6.71 -11.13 -13.26
CA ASP A 236 6.36 -9.91 -12.52
C ASP A 236 6.47 -10.14 -11.00
N VAL A 237 6.08 -11.34 -10.56
CA VAL A 237 6.14 -11.74 -9.14
C VAL A 237 7.58 -11.90 -8.67
N GLU A 238 8.42 -12.57 -9.44
CA GLU A 238 9.85 -12.72 -9.11
C GLU A 238 10.55 -11.37 -9.06
N LEU A 239 10.29 -10.49 -10.04
CA LEU A 239 10.84 -9.13 -10.05
C LEU A 239 10.42 -8.33 -8.81
N LEU A 240 9.14 -8.39 -8.42
CA LEU A 240 8.64 -7.73 -7.22
C LEU A 240 9.36 -8.23 -5.96
N ILE A 241 9.54 -9.55 -5.84
CA ILE A 241 10.20 -10.16 -4.68
C ILE A 241 11.67 -9.75 -4.62
N ASP A 242 12.39 -9.83 -5.73
CA ASP A 242 13.80 -9.42 -5.82
C ASP A 242 13.99 -7.94 -5.43
N LEU A 243 13.06 -7.07 -5.87
CA LEU A 243 13.06 -5.67 -5.50
C LEU A 243 12.85 -5.48 -3.99
N ILE A 244 11.89 -6.20 -3.40
CA ILE A 244 11.61 -6.13 -1.96
C ILE A 244 12.80 -6.63 -1.13
N GLU A 245 13.43 -7.74 -1.53
CA GLU A 245 14.63 -8.25 -0.89
C GLU A 245 15.74 -7.18 -0.93
N THR A 246 15.95 -6.55 -2.09
CA THR A 246 16.92 -5.45 -2.23
C THR A 246 16.59 -4.25 -1.34
N LEU A 247 15.31 -3.94 -1.12
CA LEU A 247 14.90 -2.83 -0.24
C LEU A 247 15.09 -3.16 1.26
N ARG A 248 15.16 -4.44 1.63
CA ARG A 248 15.36 -4.87 3.03
C ARG A 248 16.82 -4.97 3.44
N ASP A 249 17.73 -5.22 2.48
CA ASP A 249 19.19 -5.32 2.71
C ASP A 249 19.83 -3.94 2.91
#